data_c58ea66c721908d30e49d1b69e59aaf6
#
_entry.id   c58ea66c721908d30e49d1b69e59aaf6
#
_cell.length_a   1.000
_cell.length_b   1.000
_cell.length_c   1.000
_cell.angle_alpha   90.00
_cell.angle_beta   90.00
_cell.angle_gamma   90.00
#
_symmetry.space_group_name_H-M   'P 1'
#
loop_
_entity.id
_entity.type
_entity.pdbx_description
1 polymer ?
#
loop_
_entity_poly.entity_id
_entity_poly.type
_entity_poly.pdbx_seq_one_letter_code
_entity_poly.pdbx_strand_id
1 'polypeptide(L)' 'MSIGNIPIYIQLVSFFGSQTKTAQALSIKQPSVNAWLTGKSQMSEKIALRAEYVTNERFKAYQLCPTLKEFEKKVAS' A
#
# COMPACT_ATOMS: atom_id res chain seq x y z
N MET A 1 7.06 11.21 -20.06
CA MET A 1 7.21 10.62 -18.74
C MET A 1 5.92 9.95 -18.29
N SER A 2 6.01 8.75 -17.85
CA SER A 2 4.84 7.97 -17.50
C SER A 2 4.48 8.11 -16.02
N ILE A 3 3.23 8.42 -15.75
CA ILE A 3 2.74 8.49 -14.37
C ILE A 3 2.73 7.11 -13.73
N GLY A 4 2.64 6.08 -14.55
CA GLY A 4 2.61 4.72 -14.04
C GLY A 4 3.87 4.28 -13.33
N ASN A 5 4.94 5.08 -13.43
CA ASN A 5 6.20 4.76 -12.76
C ASN A 5 6.27 5.24 -11.32
N ILE A 6 5.25 5.94 -10.85
CA ILE A 6 5.23 6.39 -9.46
C ILE A 6 4.97 5.18 -8.56
N PRO A 7 5.88 4.90 -7.61
CA PRO A 7 5.70 3.77 -6.71
C PRO A 7 4.36 3.82 -5.99
N ILE A 8 3.76 2.65 -5.82
CA ILE A 8 2.42 2.56 -5.26
C ILE A 8 2.34 3.13 -3.84
N TYR A 9 3.40 2.96 -3.05
CA TYR A 9 3.37 3.49 -1.68
C TYR A 9 3.37 5.00 -1.65
N ILE A 10 4.05 5.64 -2.61
CA ILE A 10 4.02 7.10 -2.72
C ILE A 10 2.63 7.55 -3.10
N GLN A 11 1.98 6.81 -3.99
CA GLN A 11 0.61 7.14 -4.38
C GLN A 11 -0.33 7.03 -3.18
N LEU A 12 -0.14 6.00 -2.35
CA LEU A 12 -0.97 5.82 -1.18
C LEU A 12 -0.80 6.96 -0.19
N VAL A 13 0.43 7.37 0.07
CA VAL A 13 0.71 8.47 0.98
C VAL A 13 0.11 9.76 0.43
N SER A 14 0.20 9.99 -0.87
CA SER A 14 -0.39 11.16 -1.49
C SER A 14 -1.91 11.15 -1.33
N PHE A 15 -2.52 9.98 -1.43
CA PHE A 15 -3.96 9.86 -1.28
C PHE A 15 -4.41 10.33 0.11
N PHE A 16 -3.70 9.94 1.16
CA PHE A 16 -4.05 10.35 2.52
C PHE A 16 -3.53 11.73 2.87
N GLY A 17 -2.51 12.21 2.18
CA GLY A 17 -1.98 13.55 2.36
C GLY A 17 -0.63 13.64 3.03
N SER A 18 -0.26 12.65 3.85
CA SER A 18 1.04 12.64 4.50
C SER A 18 1.30 11.26 5.09
N GLN A 19 2.56 11.03 5.50
CA GLN A 19 2.90 9.76 6.14
C GLN A 19 2.15 9.59 7.47
N THR A 20 2.01 10.67 8.20
CA THR A 20 1.30 10.62 9.48
C THR A 20 -0.16 10.25 9.27
N LYS A 21 -0.80 10.89 8.29
CA LYS A 21 -2.20 10.59 8.01
C LYS A 21 -2.38 9.17 7.50
N THR A 22 -1.44 8.69 6.69
CA THR A 22 -1.48 7.32 6.21
C THR A 22 -1.39 6.34 7.37
N ALA A 23 -0.45 6.59 8.30
CA ALA A 23 -0.29 5.72 9.46
C ALA A 23 -1.55 5.71 10.32
N GLN A 24 -2.15 6.87 10.52
CA GLN A 24 -3.37 6.96 11.31
C GLN A 24 -4.51 6.20 10.65
N ALA A 25 -4.66 6.35 9.35
CA ALA A 25 -5.73 5.68 8.63
C ALA A 25 -5.58 4.16 8.68
N LEU A 26 -4.35 3.68 8.69
CA LEU A 26 -4.08 2.24 8.69
C LEU A 26 -3.86 1.69 10.09
N SER A 27 -3.96 2.54 11.12
CA SER A 27 -3.76 2.14 12.53
C SER A 27 -2.39 1.53 12.76
N ILE A 28 -1.38 2.16 12.19
CA ILE A 28 0.00 1.73 12.35
C ILE A 28 0.85 2.93 12.72
N LYS A 29 2.12 2.69 13.00
CA LYS A 29 3.02 3.78 13.35
C LYS A 29 3.70 4.33 12.12
N GLN A 30 4.03 5.62 12.16
CA GLN A 30 4.64 6.29 11.02
C GLN A 30 5.93 5.63 10.51
N PRO A 31 6.82 5.11 11.38
CA PRO A 31 8.03 4.44 10.90
C PRO A 31 7.75 3.29 9.93
N SER A 32 6.60 2.63 10.07
CA SER A 32 6.24 1.57 9.13
C SER A 32 6.01 2.14 7.74
N VAL A 33 5.31 3.28 7.66
CA VAL A 33 5.07 3.93 6.38
C VAL A 33 6.39 4.36 5.76
N ASN A 34 7.28 4.93 6.56
CA ASN A 34 8.58 5.35 6.06
C ASN A 34 9.38 4.17 5.54
N ALA A 35 9.29 3.02 6.20
CA ALA A 35 10.02 1.83 5.77
C ALA A 35 9.56 1.39 4.38
N TRP A 36 8.28 1.50 4.09
CA TRP A 36 7.78 1.18 2.74
C TRP A 36 8.35 2.12 1.71
N LEU A 37 8.41 3.41 2.04
CA LEU A 37 8.88 4.43 1.09
C LEU A 37 10.36 4.31 0.83
N THR A 38 11.13 3.84 1.80
CA THR A 38 12.57 3.71 1.65
C THR A 38 13.01 2.34 1.17
N GLY A 39 12.07 1.43 1.01
CA GLY A 39 12.39 0.08 0.55
C GLY A 39 12.92 -0.85 1.61
N LYS A 40 12.88 -0.45 2.89
CA LYS A 40 13.38 -1.29 3.97
C LYS A 40 12.44 -2.45 4.27
N SER A 41 11.16 -2.27 4.02
CA SER A 41 10.19 -3.33 4.22
C SER A 41 9.03 -3.14 3.28
N GLN A 42 8.22 -4.18 3.16
CA GLN A 42 7.02 -4.13 2.34
C GLN A 42 5.79 -4.22 3.23
N MET A 43 4.66 -3.74 2.70
CA MET A 43 3.41 -3.80 3.42
C MET A 43 3.00 -5.25 3.64
N SER A 44 2.56 -5.57 4.86
CA SER A 44 2.07 -6.90 5.14
C SER A 44 0.70 -7.12 4.52
N GLU A 45 0.30 -8.38 4.40
CA GLU A 45 -0.99 -8.71 3.83
C GLU A 45 -2.13 -8.10 4.63
N LYS A 46 -2.02 -8.16 5.95
CA LYS A 46 -3.06 -7.61 6.82
C LYS A 46 -3.24 -6.12 6.60
N ILE A 47 -2.14 -5.39 6.52
CA ILE A 47 -2.20 -3.94 6.33
C ILE A 47 -2.69 -3.61 4.93
N ALA A 48 -2.28 -4.40 3.94
CA ALA A 48 -2.73 -4.18 2.56
C ALA A 48 -4.23 -4.35 2.44
N LEU A 49 -4.80 -5.35 3.10
CA LEU A 49 -6.25 -5.54 3.09
C LEU A 49 -6.96 -4.39 3.79
N ARG A 50 -6.37 -3.90 4.88
CA ARG A 50 -6.94 -2.75 5.57
C ARG A 50 -6.90 -1.51 4.68
N ALA A 51 -5.81 -1.31 3.95
CA ALA A 51 -5.68 -0.17 3.06
C ALA A 51 -6.73 -0.25 1.94
N GLU A 52 -6.97 -1.42 1.41
CA GLU A 52 -8.00 -1.58 0.39
C GLU A 52 -9.36 -1.17 0.96
N TYR A 53 -9.64 -1.58 2.17
CA TYR A 53 -10.91 -1.27 2.80
C TYR A 53 -11.07 0.24 3.07
N VAL A 54 -10.05 0.86 3.69
CA VAL A 54 -10.19 2.26 4.09
C VAL A 54 -10.10 3.22 2.90
N THR A 55 -9.57 2.78 1.77
CA THR A 55 -9.54 3.61 0.57
C THR A 55 -10.72 3.29 -0.35
N ASN A 56 -11.64 2.48 0.13
CA ASN A 56 -12.82 2.10 -0.63
C ASN A 56 -12.41 1.47 -1.96
N GLU A 57 -11.43 0.56 -1.89
CA GLU A 57 -10.90 -0.20 -3.02
C GLU A 57 -10.17 0.63 -4.06
N ARG A 58 -9.83 1.87 -3.73
CA ARG A 58 -9.03 2.68 -4.63
C ARG A 58 -7.65 2.06 -4.81
N PHE A 59 -7.12 1.47 -3.74
CA PHE A 59 -5.86 0.74 -3.78
C PHE A 59 -6.17 -0.71 -3.43
N LYS A 60 -5.93 -1.61 -4.37
CA LYS A 60 -6.19 -3.02 -4.13
C LYS A 60 -5.07 -3.62 -3.30
N ALA A 61 -5.43 -4.56 -2.43
CA ALA A 61 -4.44 -5.19 -1.55
C ALA A 61 -3.31 -5.83 -2.34
N TYR A 62 -3.63 -6.47 -3.47
CA TYR A 62 -2.60 -7.15 -4.26
C TYR A 62 -1.62 -6.15 -4.90
N GLN A 63 -2.02 -4.89 -5.06
CA GLN A 63 -1.14 -3.87 -5.58
C GLN A 63 -0.14 -3.42 -4.52
N LEU A 64 -0.54 -3.46 -3.27
CA LEU A 64 0.27 -2.97 -2.16
C LEU A 64 1.17 -4.04 -1.56
N CYS A 65 0.75 -5.28 -1.63
CA CYS A 65 1.51 -6.39 -1.07
C CYS A 65 1.89 -7.37 -2.17
N PRO A 66 3.17 -7.49 -2.50
CA PRO A 66 3.60 -8.37 -3.61
C PRO A 66 3.16 -9.81 -3.44
N THR A 67 3.11 -10.30 -2.21
CA THR A 67 2.67 -11.67 -1.97
C THR A 67 1.24 -11.88 -2.41
N LEU A 68 0.37 -10.93 -2.11
CA LEU A 68 -1.02 -11.00 -2.52
C LEU A 68 -1.16 -10.86 -4.03
N LYS A 69 -0.31 -10.09 -4.65
CA LYS A 69 -0.34 -9.94 -6.09
C LYS A 69 -0.08 -11.28 -6.77
N GLU A 70 0.87 -12.03 -6.25
CA GLU A 70 1.19 -13.34 -6.77
C GLU A 70 0.03 -14.29 -6.60
N PHE A 71 -0.60 -14.25 -5.44
CA PHE A 71 -1.74 -15.10 -5.14
C PHE A 71 -2.92 -14.79 -6.06
N GLU A 72 -3.18 -13.51 -6.26
CA GLU A 72 -4.27 -13.07 -7.13
C GLU A 72 -4.07 -13.59 -8.55
N LYS A 73 -2.83 -13.52 -9.02
CA LYS A 73 -2.50 -13.98 -10.35
C LYS A 73 -2.78 -15.48 -10.51
N LYS A 74 -2.45 -16.26 -9.49
CA LYS A 74 -2.71 -17.70 -9.51
C LYS A 74 -4.18 -18.00 -9.54
N VAL A 75 -4.94 -17.29 -8.74
CA VAL A 75 -6.38 -17.51 -8.66
C VAL A 75 -7.06 -17.14 -9.97
N ALA A 76 -6.57 -16.09 -10.61
CA ALA A 76 -7.17 -15.63 -11.86
C ALA A 76 -6.87 -16.54 -13.05
N SER A 77 -5.83 -17.35 -12.95
CA SER A 77 -5.55 -18.30 -14.03
C SER A 77 -6.32 -19.60 -13.84
#